data_46dd793898bf6bfc56a5d280fa45a432
#
_entry.id   46dd793898bf6bfc56a5d280fa45a432
#
_cell.length_a   1.000
_cell.length_b   1.000
_cell.length_c   1.000
_cell.angle_alpha   90.00
_cell.angle_beta   90.00
_cell.angle_gamma   90.00
#
_symmetry.space_group_name_H-M   'P 1'
#
loop_
_entity.id
_entity.type
_entity.pdbx_description
1 polymer ?
#
loop_
_entity_poly.entity_id
_entity_poly.type
_entity_poly.pdbx_seq_one_letter_code
_entity_poly.pdbx_strand_id
1 'polypeptide(L)'
;MKKSSIKLAVAGLAALSLVVAACGGSSSSTDTTAAAAATTEECVTPTPVKLQLQWFTQAQFAGYYAALENGYYSDMCLDVTILEGAVDITPQTVLANGEADFAISWVSKALASREGGANIVDIAQVFQRSGTLQVSFKDAGIATSADFKGKKIGNWGFGNEFEIFAALTKAGLDPAKDVTLVQQQFDMSGLLAGDIDAAEAMTYNEYAQVLETINPATGALYTADDLNVVSYEDEGVGMLQDAIWADGHRLFNSDYNAT
;
A
#
# COMPACT_ATOMS: atom_id res chain seq x y z
N MET A 1 -44.90 35.44 -3.95
CA MET A 1 -45.97 35.30 -4.99
C MET A 1 -45.41 34.32 -6.02
N LYS A 2 -45.89 33.20 -6.35
CA LYS A 2 -47.15 32.49 -6.42
C LYS A 2 -46.90 30.99 -6.15
N LYS A 3 -47.72 30.42 -5.30
CA LYS A 3 -47.93 28.96 -5.13
C LYS A 3 -48.61 28.38 -6.37
N SER A 4 -48.32 27.15 -6.74
CA SER A 4 -49.28 26.30 -7.42
C SER A 4 -49.07 24.85 -7.00
N SER A 5 -50.02 24.38 -6.26
CA SER A 5 -50.23 22.99 -5.89
C SER A 5 -51.14 22.33 -6.93
N ILE A 6 -50.87 21.13 -7.34
CA ILE A 6 -51.88 20.23 -7.97
C ILE A 6 -51.89 18.91 -7.25
N LYS A 7 -53.08 18.57 -6.75
CA LYS A 7 -53.42 17.38 -6.04
C LYS A 7 -54.14 16.38 -6.96
N LEU A 8 -54.04 15.11 -6.56
CA LEU A 8 -54.97 14.00 -6.71
C LEU A 8 -55.19 13.37 -8.09
N ALA A 9 -55.03 12.04 -8.17
CA ALA A 9 -56.22 11.14 -8.09
C ALA A 9 -55.80 9.67 -7.89
N VAL A 10 -56.53 9.04 -7.01
CA VAL A 10 -56.52 7.61 -6.62
C VAL A 10 -57.57 6.87 -7.49
N ALA A 11 -57.28 5.62 -7.89
CA ALA A 11 -58.18 4.50 -8.14
C ALA A 11 -57.35 3.28 -8.55
N GLY A 12 -57.31 2.09 -7.99
CA GLY A 12 -58.32 1.28 -7.37
C GLY A 12 -58.83 0.17 -8.32
N LEU A 13 -58.73 -1.08 -7.85
CA LEU A 13 -59.31 -2.39 -8.28
C LEU A 13 -58.26 -3.38 -8.89
N ALA A 14 -57.92 -4.46 -8.20
CA ALA A 14 -58.61 -5.68 -7.79
C ALA A 14 -58.50 -6.82 -8.83
N ALA A 15 -57.78 -7.84 -8.41
CA ALA A 15 -57.90 -9.29 -8.59
C ALA A 15 -58.53 -9.86 -9.89
N LEU A 16 -57.78 -10.83 -10.50
CA LEU A 16 -58.38 -12.14 -10.82
C LEU A 16 -57.31 -13.21 -11.05
N SER A 17 -57.35 -14.26 -10.28
CA SER A 17 -56.61 -15.52 -10.41
C SER A 17 -57.17 -16.36 -11.57
N LEU A 18 -56.29 -16.96 -12.38
CA LEU A 18 -56.65 -18.13 -13.19
C LEU A 18 -55.48 -19.07 -13.36
N VAL A 19 -55.64 -20.26 -12.77
CA VAL A 19 -54.79 -21.44 -12.96
C VAL A 19 -55.11 -22.07 -14.31
N VAL A 20 -54.10 -22.33 -15.13
CA VAL A 20 -54.18 -23.34 -16.19
C VAL A 20 -52.91 -24.18 -16.18
N ALA A 21 -53.08 -25.44 -15.81
CA ALA A 21 -52.07 -26.48 -16.02
C ALA A 21 -52.17 -27.00 -17.46
N ALA A 22 -51.06 -27.09 -18.18
CA ALA A 22 -50.93 -27.97 -19.32
C ALA A 22 -49.49 -28.44 -19.49
N CYS A 23 -49.30 -29.73 -19.50
CA CYS A 23 -48.05 -30.47 -19.75
C CYS A 23 -47.50 -30.26 -21.16
N GLY A 24 -46.16 -30.36 -21.31
CA GLY A 24 -45.53 -30.57 -22.60
C GLY A 24 -44.04 -30.27 -22.53
N GLY A 25 -43.19 -31.32 -22.42
CA GLY A 25 -41.78 -31.26 -22.17
C GLY A 25 -40.90 -30.63 -23.26
N SER A 26 -39.77 -30.19 -22.82
CA SER A 26 -38.44 -30.44 -23.40
C SER A 26 -37.40 -29.75 -22.52
N SER A 27 -36.46 -30.53 -22.06
CA SER A 27 -35.33 -30.23 -21.23
C SER A 27 -34.43 -29.15 -21.88
N SER A 28 -34.22 -28.04 -21.16
CA SER A 28 -32.99 -27.28 -21.19
C SER A 28 -32.67 -26.86 -19.74
N SER A 29 -31.71 -27.54 -19.17
CA SER A 29 -31.14 -27.27 -17.87
C SER A 29 -30.46 -25.91 -17.91
N THR A 30 -31.17 -24.89 -17.39
CA THR A 30 -30.53 -23.65 -16.98
C THR A 30 -30.03 -23.91 -15.54
N ASP A 31 -28.76 -24.21 -15.39
CA ASP A 31 -28.10 -24.18 -14.11
C ASP A 31 -28.19 -22.76 -13.54
N THR A 32 -29.23 -22.55 -12.74
CA THR A 32 -29.27 -21.43 -11.82
C THR A 32 -28.37 -21.82 -10.68
N THR A 33 -27.10 -21.38 -10.78
CA THR A 33 -26.20 -21.41 -9.63
C THR A 33 -26.84 -20.52 -8.56
N ALA A 34 -27.59 -21.15 -7.64
CA ALA A 34 -27.98 -20.49 -6.42
C ALA A 34 -26.69 -20.11 -5.70
N ALA A 35 -26.41 -18.82 -5.64
CA ALA A 35 -25.41 -18.30 -4.71
C ALA A 35 -25.81 -18.86 -3.33
N ALA A 36 -25.00 -19.76 -2.80
CA ALA A 36 -25.14 -20.21 -1.43
C ALA A 36 -25.06 -18.97 -0.56
N ALA A 37 -26.17 -18.61 0.09
CA ALA A 37 -26.15 -17.66 1.17
C ALA A 37 -25.18 -18.26 2.21
N ALA A 38 -24.02 -17.65 2.37
CA ALA A 38 -23.13 -17.98 3.47
C ALA A 38 -23.94 -17.72 4.75
N THR A 39 -24.29 -18.79 5.46
CA THR A 39 -24.74 -18.68 6.83
C THR A 39 -23.56 -18.10 7.60
N THR A 40 -23.67 -16.84 7.99
CA THR A 40 -22.75 -16.24 8.96
C THR A 40 -22.94 -17.03 10.25
N GLU A 41 -22.03 -17.97 10.54
CA GLU A 41 -21.90 -18.50 11.88
C GLU A 41 -21.64 -17.31 12.80
N GLU A 42 -22.44 -17.21 13.87
CA GLU A 42 -22.29 -16.13 14.85
C GLU A 42 -20.87 -16.22 15.46
N CYS A 43 -20.06 -15.19 15.29
CA CYS A 43 -18.72 -15.15 15.82
C CYS A 43 -18.75 -15.14 17.36
N VAL A 44 -18.48 -16.29 17.98
CA VAL A 44 -18.52 -16.46 19.45
C VAL A 44 -17.20 -16.02 20.08
N THR A 45 -16.07 -16.25 19.41
CA THR A 45 -14.74 -15.89 19.92
C THR A 45 -13.87 -15.44 18.75
N PRO A 46 -13.64 -14.13 18.57
CA PRO A 46 -12.78 -13.63 17.52
C PRO A 46 -11.34 -14.16 17.65
N THR A 47 -10.73 -14.50 16.53
CA THR A 47 -9.32 -14.89 16.49
C THR A 47 -8.44 -13.63 16.57
N PRO A 48 -7.56 -13.50 17.59
CA PRO A 48 -6.67 -12.37 17.68
C PRO A 48 -5.60 -12.44 16.58
N VAL A 49 -5.39 -11.34 15.87
CA VAL A 49 -4.42 -11.21 14.77
C VAL A 49 -3.63 -9.92 14.94
N LYS A 50 -2.31 -9.99 14.82
CA LYS A 50 -1.42 -8.84 14.79
C LYS A 50 -0.90 -8.61 13.39
N LEU A 51 -1.13 -7.40 12.85
CA LEU A 51 -0.61 -6.92 11.59
C LEU A 51 0.47 -5.86 11.83
N GLN A 52 1.72 -6.16 11.51
CA GLN A 52 2.83 -5.21 11.59
C GLN A 52 2.89 -4.37 10.32
N LEU A 53 2.73 -3.05 10.44
CA LEU A 53 2.99 -2.11 9.34
C LEU A 53 4.49 -1.93 9.12
N GLN A 54 4.89 -1.59 7.91
CA GLN A 54 6.31 -1.37 7.62
C GLN A 54 6.80 0.05 7.96
N TRP A 55 5.88 0.99 8.22
CA TRP A 55 6.18 2.39 8.44
C TRP A 55 5.22 3.03 9.44
N PHE A 56 5.42 4.30 9.75
CA PHE A 56 4.46 5.11 10.49
C PHE A 56 3.11 5.14 9.79
N THR A 57 2.04 5.36 10.55
CA THR A 57 0.68 5.45 10.02
C THR A 57 0.57 6.61 9.03
N GLN A 58 0.26 6.28 7.79
CA GLN A 58 0.08 7.24 6.69
C GLN A 58 -0.83 6.64 5.60
N ALA A 59 -1.05 7.39 4.51
CA ALA A 59 -2.05 7.10 3.48
C ALA A 59 -1.99 5.68 2.88
N GLN A 60 -0.80 5.10 2.73
CA GLN A 60 -0.64 3.74 2.18
C GLN A 60 -1.34 2.66 3.00
N PHE A 61 -1.56 2.91 4.29
CA PHE A 61 -2.19 1.95 5.20
C PHE A 61 -3.68 2.21 5.41
N ALA A 62 -4.26 3.21 4.73
CA ALA A 62 -5.66 3.60 4.91
C ALA A 62 -6.65 2.42 4.74
N GLY A 63 -6.36 1.48 3.83
CA GLY A 63 -7.20 0.30 3.61
C GLY A 63 -7.31 -0.62 4.82
N TYR A 64 -6.22 -0.79 5.57
CA TYR A 64 -6.20 -1.65 6.77
C TYR A 64 -7.00 -1.01 7.92
N TYR A 65 -6.84 0.31 8.12
CA TYR A 65 -7.62 1.05 9.11
C TYR A 65 -9.10 1.14 8.71
N ALA A 66 -9.40 1.34 7.43
CA ALA A 66 -10.78 1.33 6.95
C ALA A 66 -11.44 -0.03 7.16
N ALA A 67 -10.71 -1.14 6.99
CA ALA A 67 -11.22 -2.47 7.27
C ALA A 67 -11.51 -2.67 8.76
N LEU A 68 -10.65 -2.14 9.63
CA LEU A 68 -10.84 -2.18 11.08
C LEU A 68 -12.07 -1.35 11.50
N GLU A 69 -12.13 -0.09 11.08
CA GLU A 69 -13.19 0.86 11.47
C GLU A 69 -14.58 0.49 10.92
N ASN A 70 -14.64 -0.12 9.73
CA ASN A 70 -15.90 -0.58 9.15
C ASN A 70 -16.30 -1.99 9.60
N GLY A 71 -15.54 -2.63 10.47
CA GLY A 71 -15.87 -3.93 11.03
C GLY A 71 -15.61 -5.11 10.09
N TYR A 72 -14.92 -4.93 8.95
CA TYR A 72 -14.69 -6.01 7.98
C TYR A 72 -13.87 -7.17 8.56
N TYR A 73 -12.97 -6.88 9.50
CA TYR A 73 -12.25 -7.93 10.21
C TYR A 73 -13.15 -8.68 11.19
N SER A 74 -13.97 -7.96 11.96
CA SER A 74 -14.91 -8.57 12.90
C SER A 74 -16.00 -9.39 12.20
N ASP A 75 -16.43 -8.99 11.01
CA ASP A 75 -17.35 -9.76 10.17
C ASP A 75 -16.77 -11.13 9.75
N MET A 76 -15.41 -11.20 9.71
CA MET A 76 -14.67 -12.43 9.46
C MET A 76 -14.21 -13.13 10.74
N CYS A 77 -14.76 -12.73 11.89
CA CYS A 77 -14.41 -13.25 13.22
C CYS A 77 -12.92 -13.05 13.60
N LEU A 78 -12.33 -11.94 13.15
CA LEU A 78 -10.96 -11.56 13.45
C LEU A 78 -10.93 -10.34 14.40
N ASP A 79 -10.07 -10.41 15.43
CA ASP A 79 -9.72 -9.28 16.30
C ASP A 79 -8.33 -8.76 15.92
N VAL A 80 -8.29 -7.80 14.98
CA VAL A 80 -7.05 -7.33 14.37
C VAL A 80 -6.47 -6.17 15.17
N THR A 81 -5.23 -6.34 15.64
CA THR A 81 -4.40 -5.28 16.19
C THR A 81 -3.37 -4.84 15.15
N ILE A 82 -3.44 -3.57 14.72
CA ILE A 82 -2.46 -2.97 13.82
C ILE A 82 -1.29 -2.44 14.65
N LEU A 83 -0.09 -2.94 14.39
CA LEU A 83 1.16 -2.50 15.01
C LEU A 83 1.83 -1.49 14.07
N GLU A 84 2.05 -0.28 14.55
CA GLU A 84 2.72 0.77 13.79
C GLU A 84 4.20 0.42 13.54
N GLY A 85 4.71 0.78 12.37
CA GLY A 85 6.12 0.66 12.03
C GLY A 85 6.92 1.91 12.39
N ALA A 86 8.21 1.88 12.09
CA ALA A 86 9.14 3.00 12.24
C ALA A 86 10.34 2.80 11.30
N VAL A 87 11.25 3.79 11.24
CA VAL A 87 12.47 3.72 10.43
C VAL A 87 13.34 2.51 10.78
N ASP A 88 13.45 2.19 12.07
CA ASP A 88 14.29 1.13 12.62
C ASP A 88 13.55 -0.20 12.88
N ILE A 89 12.23 -0.26 12.64
CA ILE A 89 11.45 -1.49 12.73
C ILE A 89 11.52 -2.23 11.39
N THR A 90 12.00 -3.46 11.41
CA THR A 90 12.08 -4.34 10.24
C THR A 90 10.92 -5.34 10.29
N PRO A 91 9.80 -5.12 9.57
CA PRO A 91 8.57 -5.91 9.69
C PRO A 91 8.76 -7.40 9.42
N GLN A 92 9.60 -7.74 8.44
CA GLN A 92 9.91 -9.13 8.11
C GLN A 92 10.67 -9.84 9.24
N THR A 93 11.43 -9.12 10.06
CA THR A 93 12.06 -9.67 11.27
C THR A 93 11.05 -9.87 12.38
N VAL A 94 10.15 -8.89 12.59
CA VAL A 94 9.04 -9.01 13.55
C VAL A 94 8.18 -10.22 13.24
N LEU A 95 7.87 -10.43 11.94
CA LEU A 95 7.12 -11.59 11.47
C LEU A 95 7.90 -12.90 11.70
N ALA A 96 9.16 -12.96 11.29
CA ALA A 96 9.99 -14.17 11.41
C ALA A 96 10.23 -14.57 12.87
N ASN A 97 10.21 -13.62 13.79
CA ASN A 97 10.31 -13.86 15.24
C ASN A 97 8.98 -14.32 15.88
N GLY A 98 7.86 -14.28 15.12
CA GLY A 98 6.54 -14.61 15.64
C GLY A 98 5.92 -13.54 16.55
N GLU A 99 6.40 -12.30 16.48
CA GLU A 99 5.88 -11.16 17.25
C GLU A 99 4.61 -10.57 16.62
N ALA A 100 4.41 -10.81 15.30
CA ALA A 100 3.19 -10.52 14.55
C ALA A 100 2.77 -11.75 13.73
N ASP A 101 1.49 -11.81 13.33
CA ASP A 101 0.92 -12.88 12.52
C ASP A 101 1.11 -12.60 11.03
N PHE A 102 1.01 -11.31 10.66
CA PHE A 102 1.23 -10.80 9.31
C PHE A 102 2.08 -9.54 9.38
N ALA A 103 2.78 -9.26 8.29
CA ALA A 103 3.56 -8.03 8.17
C ALA A 103 3.40 -7.42 6.77
N ILE A 104 3.40 -6.09 6.71
CA ILE A 104 3.52 -5.35 5.45
C ILE A 104 5.00 -5.12 5.21
N SER A 105 5.47 -5.49 4.03
CA SER A 105 6.85 -5.25 3.61
C SER A 105 6.93 -5.14 2.09
N TRP A 106 7.88 -4.34 1.61
CA TRP A 106 8.22 -4.33 0.19
C TRP A 106 8.83 -5.66 -0.22
N VAL A 107 8.52 -6.09 -1.45
CA VAL A 107 8.97 -7.39 -1.98
C VAL A 107 10.49 -7.49 -1.96
N SER A 108 11.21 -6.44 -2.38
CA SER A 108 12.68 -6.42 -2.39
C SER A 108 13.29 -6.65 -1.00
N LYS A 109 12.74 -5.99 0.03
CA LYS A 109 13.15 -6.16 1.44
C LYS A 109 12.90 -7.58 1.94
N ALA A 110 11.71 -8.09 1.65
CA ALA A 110 11.32 -9.43 2.06
C ALA A 110 12.15 -10.52 1.35
N LEU A 111 12.47 -10.35 0.06
CA LEU A 111 13.36 -11.27 -0.66
C LEU A 111 14.77 -11.28 -0.07
N ALA A 112 15.33 -10.12 0.28
CA ALA A 112 16.63 -10.05 0.96
C ALA A 112 16.59 -10.77 2.32
N SER A 113 15.49 -10.65 3.08
CA SER A 113 15.31 -11.39 4.34
C SER A 113 15.20 -12.90 4.11
N ARG A 114 14.51 -13.33 3.04
CA ARG A 114 14.44 -14.75 2.64
C ARG A 114 15.80 -15.31 2.25
N GLU A 115 16.61 -14.54 1.53
CA GLU A 115 18.02 -14.93 1.25
C GLU A 115 18.83 -15.08 2.53
N GLY A 116 18.53 -14.29 3.56
CA GLY A 116 19.06 -14.43 4.91
C GLY A 116 18.49 -15.59 5.73
N GLY A 117 17.53 -16.36 5.18
CA GLY A 117 16.95 -17.54 5.81
C GLY A 117 15.57 -17.35 6.44
N ALA A 118 14.96 -16.18 6.34
CA ALA A 118 13.60 -15.96 6.84
C ALA A 118 12.59 -16.77 6.00
N ASN A 119 11.77 -17.61 6.66
CA ASN A 119 10.71 -18.35 5.99
C ASN A 119 9.40 -17.55 6.00
N ILE A 120 9.34 -16.50 5.17
CA ILE A 120 8.15 -15.67 5.00
C ILE A 120 7.63 -15.81 3.57
N VAL A 121 6.31 -15.72 3.39
CA VAL A 121 5.61 -15.94 2.12
C VAL A 121 4.71 -14.73 1.83
N ASP A 122 4.77 -14.23 0.60
CA ASP A 122 3.83 -13.24 0.09
C ASP A 122 2.47 -13.92 -0.11
N ILE A 123 1.45 -13.41 0.57
CA ILE A 123 0.08 -13.94 0.49
C ILE A 123 -0.87 -12.98 -0.23
N ALA A 124 -0.49 -11.69 -0.36
CA ALA A 124 -1.26 -10.73 -1.12
C ALA A 124 -0.39 -9.53 -1.55
N GLN A 125 -0.22 -9.35 -2.86
CA GLN A 125 0.45 -8.19 -3.42
C GLN A 125 -0.52 -7.01 -3.52
N VAL A 126 -0.36 -6.03 -2.63
CA VAL A 126 -1.24 -4.86 -2.53
C VAL A 126 -0.86 -3.81 -3.59
N PHE A 127 0.39 -3.39 -3.63
CA PHE A 127 0.87 -2.42 -4.61
C PHE A 127 1.38 -3.12 -5.87
N GLN A 128 0.85 -2.69 -7.03
CA GLN A 128 1.10 -3.32 -8.34
C GLN A 128 2.26 -2.65 -9.11
N ARG A 129 2.82 -1.57 -8.57
CA ARG A 129 3.95 -0.81 -9.15
C ARG A 129 4.69 -0.05 -8.05
N SER A 130 5.87 0.48 -8.38
CA SER A 130 6.61 1.39 -7.51
C SER A 130 5.98 2.78 -7.46
N GLY A 131 5.93 3.36 -6.27
CA GLY A 131 5.63 4.78 -6.05
C GLY A 131 6.85 5.58 -5.60
N THR A 132 8.05 4.96 -5.63
CA THR A 132 9.28 5.60 -5.15
C THR A 132 9.83 6.60 -6.16
N LEU A 133 10.14 7.75 -5.65
CA LEU A 133 10.72 8.88 -6.36
C LEU A 133 12.04 9.29 -5.69
N GLN A 134 12.92 9.94 -6.48
CA GLN A 134 13.98 10.77 -5.93
C GLN A 134 13.68 12.22 -6.28
N VAL A 135 13.42 13.05 -5.26
CA VAL A 135 13.00 14.45 -5.42
C VAL A 135 14.15 15.37 -5.11
N SER A 136 14.39 16.36 -5.97
CA SER A 136 15.40 17.40 -5.78
C SER A 136 14.85 18.76 -6.19
N PHE A 137 15.45 19.84 -5.71
CA PHE A 137 15.21 21.15 -6.29
C PHE A 137 15.84 21.26 -7.69
N LYS A 138 15.26 22.09 -8.56
CA LYS A 138 15.72 22.23 -9.95
C LYS A 138 17.17 22.70 -10.08
N ASP A 139 17.62 23.56 -9.16
CA ASP A 139 18.99 24.06 -9.14
C ASP A 139 20.03 23.00 -8.78
N ALA A 140 19.64 21.89 -8.17
CA ALA A 140 20.51 20.73 -7.97
C ALA A 140 20.95 20.07 -9.28
N GLY A 141 20.19 20.29 -10.39
CA GLY A 141 20.50 19.80 -11.72
C GLY A 141 20.37 18.28 -11.86
N ILE A 142 19.48 17.66 -11.08
CA ILE A 142 19.23 16.21 -11.08
C ILE A 142 17.94 15.94 -11.86
N ALA A 143 18.03 15.47 -13.09
CA ALA A 143 16.88 15.15 -13.93
C ALA A 143 16.72 13.64 -14.15
N THR A 144 17.79 12.87 -14.02
CA THR A 144 17.84 11.41 -14.18
C THR A 144 18.77 10.80 -13.14
N SER A 145 18.74 9.49 -12.97
CA SER A 145 19.67 8.79 -12.06
C SER A 145 21.15 8.90 -12.47
N ALA A 146 21.44 9.22 -13.73
CA ALA A 146 22.82 9.49 -14.17
C ALA A 146 23.41 10.78 -13.55
N ASP A 147 22.54 11.73 -13.16
CA ASP A 147 22.94 13.00 -12.53
C ASP A 147 23.25 12.85 -11.04
N PHE A 148 23.07 11.68 -10.46
CA PHE A 148 23.38 11.40 -9.05
C PHE A 148 24.88 11.42 -8.76
N LYS A 149 25.74 11.36 -9.80
CA LYS A 149 27.18 11.33 -9.63
C LYS A 149 27.70 12.54 -8.84
N GLY A 150 28.40 12.24 -7.73
CA GLY A 150 28.96 13.24 -6.83
C GLY A 150 27.95 13.90 -5.89
N LYS A 151 26.70 13.45 -5.90
CA LYS A 151 25.61 14.01 -5.10
C LYS A 151 25.41 13.26 -3.79
N LYS A 152 24.80 13.95 -2.84
CA LYS A 152 24.27 13.37 -1.60
C LYS A 152 22.85 12.92 -1.84
N ILE A 153 22.64 11.62 -1.92
CA ILE A 153 21.33 11.01 -2.20
C ILE A 153 20.74 10.48 -0.90
N GLY A 154 19.63 11.08 -0.48
CA GLY A 154 18.86 10.63 0.67
C GLY A 154 18.15 9.32 0.39
N ASN A 155 18.12 8.45 1.39
CA ASN A 155 17.35 7.21 1.40
C ASN A 155 16.99 6.83 2.84
N TRP A 156 15.95 6.00 3.03
CA TRP A 156 15.57 5.57 4.38
C TRP A 156 16.45 4.45 4.94
N GLY A 157 17.22 3.75 4.10
CA GLY A 157 17.99 2.58 4.50
C GLY A 157 17.12 1.35 4.79
N PHE A 158 17.70 0.35 5.46
CA PHE A 158 16.99 -0.89 5.91
C PHE A 158 16.25 -1.63 4.77
N GLY A 159 16.81 -1.61 3.54
CA GLY A 159 16.26 -2.28 2.36
C GLY A 159 15.31 -1.40 1.52
N ASN A 160 15.18 -0.11 1.83
CA ASN A 160 14.44 0.82 0.96
C ASN A 160 15.29 1.32 -0.21
N GLU A 161 16.61 1.17 -0.15
CA GLU A 161 17.60 1.66 -1.12
C GLU A 161 17.77 0.78 -2.37
N PHE A 162 17.05 -0.34 -2.51
CA PHE A 162 17.29 -1.27 -3.62
C PHE A 162 17.00 -0.66 -5.00
N GLU A 163 15.96 0.18 -5.13
CA GLU A 163 15.65 0.87 -6.39
C GLU A 163 16.73 1.89 -6.73
N ILE A 164 17.29 2.59 -5.73
CA ILE A 164 18.44 3.51 -5.88
C ILE A 164 19.63 2.73 -6.43
N PHE A 165 19.97 1.59 -5.84
CA PHE A 165 21.08 0.75 -6.32
C PHE A 165 20.87 0.25 -7.74
N ALA A 166 19.66 -0.15 -8.09
CA ALA A 166 19.32 -0.57 -9.44
C ALA A 166 19.46 0.59 -10.43
N ALA A 167 18.98 1.79 -10.07
CA ALA A 167 19.08 3.00 -10.89
C ALA A 167 20.56 3.43 -11.11
N LEU A 168 21.35 3.46 -10.04
CA LEU A 168 22.79 3.75 -10.13
C LEU A 168 23.51 2.75 -11.02
N THR A 169 23.25 1.44 -10.83
CA THR A 169 23.85 0.39 -11.63
C THR A 169 23.47 0.54 -13.11
N LYS A 170 22.20 0.83 -13.40
CA LYS A 170 21.72 1.07 -14.76
C LYS A 170 22.38 2.31 -15.40
N ALA A 171 22.62 3.35 -14.62
CA ALA A 171 23.33 4.55 -15.05
C ALA A 171 24.85 4.36 -15.17
N GLY A 172 25.39 3.18 -14.82
CA GLY A 172 26.81 2.89 -14.84
C GLY A 172 27.58 3.52 -13.68
N LEU A 173 26.91 3.84 -12.59
CA LEU A 173 27.48 4.41 -11.37
C LEU A 173 27.69 3.34 -10.29
N ASP A 174 28.78 3.46 -9.53
CA ASP A 174 29.07 2.62 -8.37
C ASP A 174 28.45 3.25 -7.11
N PRO A 175 27.45 2.62 -6.47
CA PRO A 175 26.81 3.18 -5.27
C PRO A 175 27.78 3.49 -4.12
N ALA A 176 28.91 2.79 -4.05
CA ALA A 176 29.90 2.98 -2.99
C ALA A 176 30.94 4.08 -3.27
N LYS A 177 31.01 4.58 -4.52
CA LYS A 177 32.09 5.50 -4.95
C LYS A 177 31.56 6.77 -5.62
N ASP A 178 30.50 6.63 -6.42
CA ASP A 178 30.03 7.72 -7.28
C ASP A 178 29.00 8.63 -6.62
N VAL A 179 28.41 8.20 -5.50
CA VAL A 179 27.40 8.95 -4.74
C VAL A 179 27.72 8.92 -3.25
N THR A 180 27.13 9.85 -2.48
CA THR A 180 27.09 9.77 -1.03
C THR A 180 25.68 9.44 -0.62
N LEU A 181 25.45 8.20 -0.18
CA LEU A 181 24.15 7.81 0.37
C LEU A 181 24.01 8.35 1.79
N VAL A 182 22.94 9.07 2.07
CA VAL A 182 22.65 9.69 3.36
C VAL A 182 21.33 9.16 3.88
N GLN A 183 21.33 8.58 5.08
CA GLN A 183 20.09 8.14 5.70
C GLN A 183 19.22 9.34 6.06
N GLN A 184 17.99 9.39 5.55
CA GLN A 184 16.98 10.40 5.85
C GLN A 184 15.94 9.88 6.84
N GLN A 185 15.24 10.81 7.48
CA GLN A 185 14.09 10.52 8.35
C GLN A 185 12.81 10.33 7.51
N PHE A 186 11.67 10.28 8.17
CA PHE A 186 10.35 10.07 7.55
C PHE A 186 9.75 11.35 6.95
N ASP A 187 10.52 12.43 6.87
CA ASP A 187 10.11 13.73 6.36
C ASP A 187 11.11 14.28 5.33
N MET A 188 10.81 15.45 4.79
CA MET A 188 11.65 16.11 3.78
C MET A 188 12.60 17.17 4.38
N SER A 189 12.81 17.19 5.69
CA SER A 189 13.63 18.20 6.39
C SER A 189 15.06 18.26 5.85
N GLY A 190 15.68 17.11 5.57
CA GLY A 190 17.05 17.06 5.02
C GLY A 190 17.18 17.70 3.63
N LEU A 191 16.18 17.53 2.76
CA LEU A 191 16.12 18.19 1.46
C LEU A 191 15.88 19.69 1.63
N LEU A 192 14.92 20.07 2.45
CA LEU A 192 14.57 21.47 2.69
C LEU A 192 15.70 22.28 3.35
N ALA A 193 16.51 21.64 4.19
CA ALA A 193 17.70 22.22 4.81
C ALA A 193 18.93 22.26 3.89
N GLY A 194 18.91 21.53 2.75
CA GLY A 194 20.05 21.41 1.86
C GLY A 194 21.14 20.44 2.36
N ASP A 195 20.83 19.57 3.30
CA ASP A 195 21.75 18.56 3.82
C ASP A 195 21.98 17.44 2.81
N ILE A 196 20.99 17.18 1.95
CA ILE A 196 20.99 16.23 0.83
C ILE A 196 20.57 16.94 -0.46
N ASP A 197 21.12 16.49 -1.60
CA ASP A 197 20.84 17.07 -2.92
C ASP A 197 19.51 16.53 -3.51
N ALA A 198 19.15 15.29 -3.16
CA ALA A 198 17.89 14.67 -3.53
C ALA A 198 17.41 13.75 -2.41
N ALA A 199 16.11 13.71 -2.16
CA ALA A 199 15.48 12.90 -1.12
C ALA A 199 14.66 11.76 -1.75
N GLU A 200 14.72 10.58 -1.15
CA GLU A 200 13.79 9.51 -1.44
C GLU A 200 12.39 9.92 -0.97
N ALA A 201 11.38 9.71 -1.78
CA ALA A 201 10.02 10.15 -1.52
C ALA A 201 9.00 9.19 -2.14
N MET A 202 7.87 9.02 -1.47
CA MET A 202 6.73 8.33 -2.05
C MET A 202 5.79 9.33 -2.72
N THR A 203 5.21 8.92 -3.86
CA THR A 203 4.23 9.73 -4.60
C THR A 203 3.05 10.19 -3.73
N TYR A 204 2.69 9.42 -2.73
CA TYR A 204 1.50 9.60 -1.90
C TYR A 204 1.78 10.27 -0.53
N ASN A 205 3.04 10.59 -0.21
CA ASN A 205 3.40 11.19 1.08
C ASN A 205 4.49 12.26 0.96
N GLU A 206 5.77 11.90 0.93
CA GLU A 206 6.89 12.85 1.06
C GLU A 206 6.94 13.89 -0.06
N TYR A 207 6.56 13.50 -1.29
CA TYR A 207 6.48 14.46 -2.40
C TYR A 207 5.45 15.56 -2.09
N ALA A 208 4.30 15.20 -1.53
CA ALA A 208 3.28 16.17 -1.13
C ALA A 208 3.77 17.09 0.00
N GLN A 209 4.55 16.60 0.96
CA GLN A 209 5.12 17.40 2.04
C GLN A 209 5.95 18.58 1.51
N VAL A 210 6.71 18.40 0.43
CA VAL A 210 7.45 19.51 -0.20
C VAL A 210 6.48 20.54 -0.79
N LEU A 211 5.45 20.09 -1.51
CA LEU A 211 4.46 20.96 -2.14
C LEU A 211 3.59 21.72 -1.12
N GLU A 212 3.47 21.21 0.10
CA GLU A 212 2.77 21.86 1.22
C GLU A 212 3.67 22.77 2.05
N THR A 213 4.96 22.87 1.72
CA THR A 213 5.94 23.70 2.42
C THR A 213 6.04 25.07 1.76
N ILE A 214 6.17 26.13 2.59
CA ILE A 214 6.39 27.50 2.12
C ILE A 214 7.86 27.63 1.68
N ASN A 215 8.06 28.07 0.43
CA ASN A 215 9.36 28.47 -0.08
C ASN A 215 9.78 29.81 0.58
N PRO A 216 10.85 29.83 1.37
CA PRO A 216 11.26 31.02 2.11
C PRO A 216 11.71 32.18 1.20
N ALA A 217 12.09 31.89 -0.05
CA ALA A 217 12.52 32.94 -1.00
C ALA A 217 11.33 33.70 -1.62
N THR A 218 10.18 33.06 -1.75
CA THR A 218 8.99 33.64 -2.42
C THR A 218 7.84 33.93 -1.46
N GLY A 219 7.79 33.26 -0.30
CA GLY A 219 6.68 33.31 0.63
C GLY A 219 5.42 32.53 0.16
N ALA A 220 5.50 31.82 -0.96
CA ALA A 220 4.45 30.96 -1.50
C ALA A 220 4.85 29.48 -1.27
N LEU A 221 3.88 28.55 -1.47
CA LEU A 221 4.20 27.11 -1.45
C LEU A 221 5.14 26.74 -2.59
N TYR A 222 5.95 25.73 -2.38
CA TYR A 222 6.67 25.08 -3.49
C TYR A 222 5.68 24.49 -4.48
N THR A 223 6.08 24.47 -5.75
CA THR A 223 5.30 23.93 -6.85
C THR A 223 6.09 22.80 -7.54
N ALA A 224 5.41 21.99 -8.35
CA ALA A 224 6.07 20.99 -9.18
C ALA A 224 7.14 21.60 -10.11
N ASP A 225 6.99 22.89 -10.46
CA ASP A 225 7.95 23.60 -11.30
C ASP A 225 9.27 23.95 -10.57
N ASP A 226 9.29 23.91 -9.25
CA ASP A 226 10.49 24.11 -8.43
C ASP A 226 11.32 22.82 -8.27
N LEU A 227 10.73 21.67 -8.63
CA LEU A 227 11.29 20.37 -8.36
C LEU A 227 11.66 19.59 -9.64
N ASN A 228 12.70 18.78 -9.54
CA ASN A 228 12.94 17.65 -10.42
C ASN A 228 12.55 16.36 -9.68
N VAL A 229 11.95 15.45 -10.43
CA VAL A 229 11.50 14.16 -9.91
C VAL A 229 12.04 13.05 -10.81
N VAL A 230 12.86 12.17 -10.24
CA VAL A 230 13.28 10.92 -10.87
C VAL A 230 12.37 9.83 -10.35
N SER A 231 11.55 9.24 -11.23
CA SER A 231 10.66 8.13 -10.92
C SER A 231 11.37 6.82 -11.24
N TYR A 232 11.53 5.94 -10.26
CA TYR A 232 12.17 4.64 -10.48
C TYR A 232 11.32 3.72 -11.37
N GLU A 233 10.00 3.90 -11.38
CA GLU A 233 9.11 3.22 -12.32
C GLU A 233 9.42 3.65 -13.76
N ASP A 234 9.52 4.96 -14.03
CA ASP A 234 9.82 5.51 -15.35
C ASP A 234 11.27 5.21 -15.79
N GLU A 235 12.19 5.17 -14.85
CA GLU A 235 13.57 4.71 -15.08
C GLU A 235 13.63 3.20 -15.39
N GLY A 236 12.52 2.45 -15.23
CA GLY A 236 12.44 1.02 -15.50
C GLY A 236 13.27 0.17 -14.53
N VAL A 237 13.36 0.61 -13.28
CA VAL A 237 13.98 -0.08 -12.15
C VAL A 237 13.03 -0.20 -10.96
N GLY A 238 11.75 0.18 -11.15
CA GLY A 238 10.71 0.07 -10.14
C GLY A 238 10.57 -1.37 -9.63
N MET A 239 10.38 -1.50 -8.32
CA MET A 239 10.20 -2.78 -7.63
C MET A 239 8.82 -2.82 -6.98
N LEU A 240 8.25 -4.02 -6.84
CA LEU A 240 6.98 -4.19 -6.13
C LEU A 240 7.15 -3.81 -4.66
N GLN A 241 6.19 -3.04 -4.19
CA GLN A 241 6.20 -2.49 -2.84
C GLN A 241 5.26 -3.27 -1.92
N ASP A 242 4.45 -2.58 -1.11
CA ASP A 242 3.66 -3.16 -0.04
C ASP A 242 2.92 -4.44 -0.46
N ALA A 243 3.31 -5.52 0.18
CA ALA A 243 2.67 -6.82 0.14
C ALA A 243 2.40 -7.31 1.55
N ILE A 244 1.42 -8.19 1.72
CA ILE A 244 1.13 -8.86 2.99
C ILE A 244 1.91 -10.16 3.04
N TRP A 245 2.73 -10.29 4.07
CA TRP A 245 3.59 -11.44 4.32
C TRP A 245 3.11 -12.23 5.53
N ALA A 246 3.25 -13.54 5.46
CA ALA A 246 2.96 -14.47 6.54
C ALA A 246 4.16 -15.40 6.81
N ASP A 247 4.24 -15.98 8.00
CA ASP A 247 5.23 -17.02 8.34
C ASP A 247 4.92 -18.31 7.58
N GLY A 248 5.86 -18.74 6.72
CA GLY A 248 5.71 -19.94 5.93
C GLY A 248 5.61 -21.23 6.75
N HIS A 249 6.22 -21.29 7.95
CA HIS A 249 6.07 -22.46 8.82
C HIS A 249 4.64 -22.57 9.36
N ARG A 250 4.00 -21.43 9.68
CA ARG A 250 2.62 -21.41 10.16
C ARG A 250 1.63 -21.72 9.05
N LEU A 251 1.82 -21.16 7.84
CA LEU A 251 0.94 -21.38 6.69
C LEU A 251 0.86 -22.84 6.26
N PHE A 252 1.94 -23.59 6.40
CA PHE A 252 2.00 -25.00 6.02
C PHE A 252 1.76 -25.97 7.20
N ASN A 253 1.44 -25.46 8.38
CA ASN A 253 1.04 -26.26 9.52
C ASN A 253 -0.46 -26.55 9.43
N SER A 254 -0.83 -27.85 9.45
CA SER A 254 -2.24 -28.30 9.39
C SER A 254 -3.09 -27.74 10.53
N ASP A 255 -2.48 -27.49 11.70
CA ASP A 255 -3.19 -26.98 12.87
C ASP A 255 -3.55 -25.49 12.75
N TYR A 256 -2.81 -24.74 11.92
CA TYR A 256 -3.09 -23.33 11.65
C TYR A 256 -4.14 -23.13 10.55
N ASN A 257 -4.26 -24.07 9.63
CA ASN A 257 -5.27 -24.04 8.55
C ASN A 257 -6.67 -24.49 9.01
N ALA A 258 -6.82 -24.90 10.26
CA ALA A 258 -8.09 -25.38 10.83
C ALA A 258 -8.82 -24.31 11.68
N THR A 259 -8.22 -23.12 11.83
CA THR A 259 -8.82 -21.95 12.47
C THR A 259 -9.09 -20.86 11.45
#